data_2e68705e8df1857b61f88753f801cebb
#
_entry.id   2e68705e8df1857b61f88753f801cebb
#
_cell.length_a   1.000
_cell.length_b   1.000
_cell.length_c   1.000
_cell.angle_alpha   90.00
_cell.angle_beta   90.00
_cell.angle_gamma   90.00
#
_symmetry.space_group_name_H-M   'P 1'
#
loop_
_entity.id
_entity.type
_entity.pdbx_description
1 polymer ?
#
loop_
_entity_poly.entity_id
_entity_poly.type
_entity_poly.pdbx_seq_one_letter_code
_entity_poly.pdbx_strand_id
1 'polypeptide(L)'
;MLDIVFMGTPDFAKESLEAIYNAGHNIIAVVTNPDRPKGRGMKMIASPVKEFAIEKSIPVLQPEKIREIKDTLEQINPDLFCVVAYGKILPQDILDIPKKGSINVHGSLLPQYRGAAPIQWAVLNGDKKTGITTMYMNAGMDTGDMILQEEVQIGEDETTGELWDRLSKIGAKLLVETVAKIEKGTAPRTPQNGEFTMAPMLNKEMARIDWINKNSREIKNLVRGLNPIMGAYTTYNDKKIKIWRAGSIELDEFIENHPEFADYKVSLNNMEGGAVIYSDIKQGLYVKAKTGIVIIQEVQAENAKRMPVQDFLRGNLIQTGEVFE
;
A
#
# COMPACT_ATOMS: atom_id res chain seq x y z
N MET A 1 30.45 9.83 8.09
CA MET A 1 29.46 10.61 7.29
C MET A 1 29.63 10.19 5.83
N LEU A 2 28.55 9.83 5.16
CA LEU A 2 28.55 9.39 3.76
C LEU A 2 27.96 10.46 2.85
N ASP A 3 28.46 10.54 1.62
CA ASP A 3 27.89 11.31 0.52
C ASP A 3 26.80 10.46 -0.16
N ILE A 4 25.54 10.84 0.02
CA ILE A 4 24.38 10.05 -0.40
C ILE A 4 23.63 10.74 -1.53
N VAL A 5 23.32 10.01 -2.59
CA VAL A 5 22.22 10.37 -3.52
C VAL A 5 20.98 9.62 -3.07
N PHE A 6 19.94 10.37 -2.78
CA PHE A 6 18.63 9.80 -2.43
C PHE A 6 17.69 9.75 -3.62
N MET A 7 17.07 8.61 -3.88
CA MET A 7 16.13 8.41 -4.98
C MET A 7 14.75 8.01 -4.45
N GLY A 8 13.74 8.85 -4.64
CA GLY A 8 12.40 8.58 -4.14
C GLY A 8 11.36 9.58 -4.64
N THR A 9 10.07 9.31 -4.39
CA THR A 9 9.01 10.18 -4.88
C THR A 9 7.90 10.46 -3.86
N PRO A 10 7.16 9.46 -3.30
CA PRO A 10 6.00 9.68 -2.44
C PRO A 10 6.38 10.05 -1.00
N ASP A 11 5.35 10.30 -0.19
CA ASP A 11 5.50 10.59 1.25
C ASP A 11 6.30 9.50 1.99
N PHE A 12 6.12 8.24 1.63
CA PHE A 12 6.92 7.13 2.17
C PHE A 12 8.43 7.36 2.01
N ALA A 13 8.84 7.85 0.85
CA ALA A 13 10.25 8.17 0.59
C ALA A 13 10.70 9.44 1.31
N LYS A 14 9.83 10.43 1.47
CA LYS A 14 10.13 11.67 2.21
C LYS A 14 10.52 11.39 3.66
N GLU A 15 9.76 10.53 4.36
CA GLU A 15 10.08 10.12 5.74
C GLU A 15 11.51 9.56 5.85
N SER A 16 11.89 8.72 4.88
CA SER A 16 13.24 8.13 4.81
C SER A 16 14.33 9.18 4.51
N LEU A 17 14.07 10.09 3.58
CA LEU A 17 15.00 11.19 3.25
C LEU A 17 15.24 12.10 4.46
N GLU A 18 14.17 12.50 5.14
CA GLU A 18 14.23 13.34 6.33
C GLU A 18 15.02 12.65 7.46
N ALA A 19 14.80 11.35 7.67
CA ALA A 19 15.51 10.59 8.69
C ALA A 19 17.03 10.52 8.42
N ILE A 20 17.44 10.26 7.18
CA ILE A 20 18.87 10.24 6.78
C ILE A 20 19.50 11.63 6.90
N TYR A 21 18.80 12.69 6.49
CA TYR A 21 19.25 14.06 6.64
C TYR A 21 19.47 14.42 8.11
N ASN A 22 18.50 14.11 8.98
CA ASN A 22 18.59 14.38 10.42
C ASN A 22 19.64 13.52 11.13
N ALA A 23 20.00 12.37 10.57
CA ALA A 23 21.12 11.55 11.07
C ALA A 23 22.50 12.13 10.76
N GLY A 24 22.56 13.25 10.03
CA GLY A 24 23.78 14.01 9.76
C GLY A 24 24.59 13.50 8.56
N HIS A 25 24.01 12.68 7.69
CA HIS A 25 24.65 12.31 6.42
C HIS A 25 24.54 13.44 5.39
N ASN A 26 25.49 13.52 4.47
CA ASN A 26 25.50 14.51 3.43
C ASN A 26 24.65 14.07 2.24
N ILE A 27 23.47 14.66 2.08
CA ILE A 27 22.62 14.38 0.91
C ILE A 27 23.06 15.31 -0.22
N ILE A 28 23.91 14.80 -1.13
CA ILE A 28 24.54 15.59 -2.19
C ILE A 28 23.60 15.85 -3.38
N ALA A 29 22.61 14.99 -3.59
CA ALA A 29 21.52 15.21 -4.55
C ALA A 29 20.30 14.33 -4.20
N VAL A 30 19.15 14.78 -4.65
CA VAL A 30 17.90 14.04 -4.63
C VAL A 30 17.45 13.78 -6.07
N VAL A 31 17.10 12.53 -6.40
CA VAL A 31 16.50 12.14 -7.67
C VAL A 31 15.04 11.77 -7.42
N THR A 32 14.13 12.45 -8.12
CA THR A 32 12.70 12.19 -8.01
C THR A 32 12.01 12.23 -9.35
N ASN A 33 10.79 11.70 -9.45
CA ASN A 33 10.05 11.77 -10.69
C ASN A 33 9.71 13.23 -11.08
N PRO A 34 9.59 13.54 -12.38
CA PRO A 34 9.12 14.84 -12.85
C PRO A 34 7.76 15.22 -12.25
N ASP A 35 7.54 16.51 -12.05
CA ASP A 35 6.28 17.05 -11.60
C ASP A 35 5.15 16.62 -12.55
N ARG A 36 4.00 16.26 -12.01
CA ARG A 36 2.85 15.83 -12.81
C ARG A 36 1.61 16.62 -12.48
N PRO A 37 0.73 16.84 -13.45
CA PRO A 37 -0.57 17.44 -13.19
C PRO A 37 -1.39 16.58 -12.23
N LYS A 38 -1.94 17.17 -11.17
CA LYS A 38 -2.78 16.46 -10.18
C LYS A 38 -4.05 17.26 -9.86
N GLY A 39 -5.14 16.54 -9.59
CA GLY A 39 -6.43 17.11 -9.22
C GLY A 39 -7.22 17.71 -10.39
N ARG A 40 -8.43 18.23 -10.07
CA ARG A 40 -9.38 18.77 -11.09
C ARG A 40 -8.85 19.99 -11.85
N GLY A 41 -7.86 20.68 -11.31
CA GLY A 41 -7.26 21.88 -11.92
C GLY A 41 -5.98 21.64 -12.70
N MET A 42 -5.53 20.37 -12.86
CA MET A 42 -4.30 19.98 -13.58
C MET A 42 -3.07 20.81 -13.15
N LYS A 43 -2.99 21.23 -11.89
CA LYS A 43 -1.82 21.96 -11.37
C LYS A 43 -0.63 21.01 -11.28
N MET A 44 0.52 21.49 -11.75
CA MET A 44 1.79 20.80 -11.56
C MET A 44 2.11 20.76 -10.07
N ILE A 45 2.21 19.55 -9.52
CA ILE A 45 2.50 19.35 -8.11
C ILE A 45 3.86 18.68 -7.98
N ALA A 46 4.73 19.29 -7.18
CA ALA A 46 6.01 18.73 -6.80
C ALA A 46 5.81 17.44 -5.97
N SER A 47 6.77 16.52 -6.06
CA SER A 47 6.76 15.35 -5.18
C SER A 47 7.10 15.77 -3.73
N PRO A 48 6.60 15.05 -2.70
CA PRO A 48 6.97 15.30 -1.31
C PRO A 48 8.49 15.31 -1.07
N VAL A 49 9.22 14.44 -1.79
CA VAL A 49 10.68 14.38 -1.75
C VAL A 49 11.31 15.65 -2.33
N LYS A 50 10.77 16.19 -3.44
CA LYS A 50 11.24 17.45 -4.05
C LYS A 50 10.99 18.63 -3.11
N GLU A 51 9.81 18.71 -2.50
CA GLU A 51 9.46 19.80 -1.57
C GLU A 51 10.44 19.86 -0.40
N PHE A 52 10.73 18.71 0.22
CA PHE A 52 11.72 18.61 1.29
C PHE A 52 13.13 19.00 0.81
N ALA A 53 13.55 18.50 -0.36
CA ALA A 53 14.86 18.81 -0.90
C ALA A 53 15.06 20.32 -1.16
N ILE A 54 14.05 20.99 -1.69
CA ILE A 54 14.07 22.45 -1.90
C ILE A 54 14.14 23.20 -0.58
N GLU A 55 13.35 22.81 0.43
CA GLU A 55 13.37 23.39 1.77
C GLU A 55 14.77 23.31 2.40
N LYS A 56 15.47 22.21 2.20
CA LYS A 56 16.82 21.98 2.73
C LYS A 56 17.94 22.41 1.79
N SER A 57 17.63 23.09 0.67
CA SER A 57 18.59 23.52 -0.36
C SER A 57 19.44 22.37 -0.93
N ILE A 58 18.86 21.18 -1.03
CA ILE A 58 19.49 20.00 -1.63
C ILE A 58 19.24 20.02 -3.15
N PRO A 59 20.27 19.81 -4.00
CA PRO A 59 20.10 19.71 -5.45
C PRO A 59 19.06 18.64 -5.85
N VAL A 60 18.16 18.99 -6.77
CA VAL A 60 17.09 18.10 -7.25
C VAL A 60 17.27 17.77 -8.72
N LEU A 61 17.27 16.49 -9.04
CA LEU A 61 17.34 15.94 -10.40
C LEU A 61 16.01 15.24 -10.73
N GLN A 62 15.40 15.61 -11.86
CA GLN A 62 14.09 15.06 -12.27
C GLN A 62 14.16 14.50 -13.71
N PRO A 63 14.95 13.44 -13.96
CA PRO A 63 15.07 12.86 -15.29
C PRO A 63 13.80 12.10 -15.69
N GLU A 64 13.43 12.14 -16.98
CA GLU A 64 12.43 11.22 -17.51
C GLU A 64 12.96 9.78 -17.52
N LYS A 65 14.20 9.59 -17.93
CA LYS A 65 14.92 8.32 -17.88
C LYS A 65 16.19 8.49 -17.07
N ILE A 66 16.44 7.59 -16.14
CA ILE A 66 17.58 7.70 -15.21
C ILE A 66 18.94 7.80 -15.94
N ARG A 67 19.07 7.20 -17.10
CA ARG A 67 20.30 7.27 -17.90
C ARG A 67 20.64 8.67 -18.41
N GLU A 68 19.69 9.59 -18.47
CA GLU A 68 19.92 10.99 -18.87
C GLU A 68 20.84 11.74 -17.92
N ILE A 69 20.93 11.28 -16.68
CA ILE A 69 21.76 11.90 -15.64
C ILE A 69 22.95 11.02 -15.22
N LYS A 70 23.28 9.97 -15.97
CA LYS A 70 24.37 9.06 -15.63
C LYS A 70 25.68 9.79 -15.41
N ASP A 71 26.10 10.60 -16.37
CA ASP A 71 27.36 11.36 -16.28
C ASP A 71 27.37 12.31 -15.08
N THR A 72 26.21 12.92 -14.76
CA THR A 72 26.06 13.75 -13.56
C THR A 72 26.25 12.94 -12.30
N LEU A 73 25.63 11.74 -12.23
CA LEU A 73 25.76 10.84 -11.06
C LEU A 73 27.20 10.35 -10.88
N GLU A 74 27.92 10.06 -11.96
CA GLU A 74 29.33 9.70 -11.94
C GLU A 74 30.22 10.87 -11.49
N GLN A 75 29.96 12.09 -11.99
CA GLN A 75 30.72 13.29 -11.60
C GLN A 75 30.58 13.65 -10.13
N ILE A 76 29.40 13.52 -9.55
CA ILE A 76 29.19 13.79 -8.11
C ILE A 76 29.76 12.69 -7.20
N ASN A 77 30.14 11.52 -7.78
CA ASN A 77 30.91 10.45 -7.16
C ASN A 77 30.41 10.05 -5.75
N PRO A 78 29.14 9.61 -5.62
CA PRO A 78 28.51 9.32 -4.32
C PRO A 78 29.11 8.10 -3.64
N ASP A 79 29.00 8.06 -2.31
CA ASP A 79 29.34 6.85 -1.56
C ASP A 79 28.24 5.81 -1.61
N LEU A 80 26.96 6.23 -1.60
CA LEU A 80 25.81 5.35 -1.49
C LEU A 80 24.60 5.91 -2.25
N PHE A 81 23.85 5.04 -2.92
CA PHE A 81 22.47 5.34 -3.32
C PHE A 81 21.49 4.76 -2.31
N CYS A 82 20.59 5.63 -1.80
CA CYS A 82 19.42 5.22 -1.04
C CYS A 82 18.17 5.36 -1.89
N VAL A 83 17.57 4.24 -2.24
CA VAL A 83 16.38 4.18 -3.11
C VAL A 83 15.16 3.79 -2.30
N VAL A 84 14.12 4.63 -2.31
CA VAL A 84 12.88 4.37 -1.56
C VAL A 84 11.70 4.78 -2.43
N ALA A 85 10.89 3.82 -2.84
CA ALA A 85 9.68 4.05 -3.64
C ALA A 85 9.92 5.03 -4.83
N TYR A 86 11.01 4.87 -5.54
CA TYR A 86 11.36 5.71 -6.69
C TYR A 86 10.45 5.45 -7.90
N GLY A 87 10.02 4.19 -8.09
CA GLY A 87 9.05 3.80 -9.10
C GLY A 87 9.62 3.67 -10.52
N LYS A 88 10.94 3.67 -10.69
CA LYS A 88 11.62 3.40 -11.96
C LYS A 88 12.69 2.32 -11.78
N ILE A 89 12.89 1.51 -12.81
CA ILE A 89 13.94 0.50 -12.82
C ILE A 89 15.31 1.20 -12.97
N LEU A 90 16.25 0.82 -12.12
CA LEU A 90 17.63 1.25 -12.17
C LEU A 90 18.46 0.14 -12.85
N PRO A 91 19.05 0.41 -14.03
CA PRO A 91 19.91 -0.57 -14.69
C PRO A 91 21.23 -0.74 -13.93
N GLN A 92 21.92 -1.87 -14.17
CA GLN A 92 23.14 -2.23 -13.43
C GLN A 92 24.23 -1.16 -13.52
N ASP A 93 24.39 -0.56 -14.69
CA ASP A 93 25.37 0.51 -14.94
C ASP A 93 25.11 1.81 -14.14
N ILE A 94 23.92 1.99 -13.61
CA ILE A 94 23.57 3.04 -12.63
C ILE A 94 23.79 2.55 -11.21
N LEU A 95 23.37 1.32 -10.90
CA LEU A 95 23.51 0.73 -9.57
C LEU A 95 24.96 0.60 -9.11
N ASP A 96 25.90 0.48 -10.04
CA ASP A 96 27.34 0.32 -9.80
C ASP A 96 28.09 1.65 -9.60
N ILE A 97 27.44 2.81 -9.80
CA ILE A 97 28.10 4.12 -9.65
C ILE A 97 28.58 4.37 -8.20
N PRO A 98 27.76 4.15 -7.15
CA PRO A 98 28.19 4.50 -5.79
C PRO A 98 29.21 3.50 -5.23
N LYS A 99 30.23 4.02 -4.54
CA LYS A 99 31.37 3.24 -3.98
C LYS A 99 30.94 2.11 -3.04
N LYS A 100 29.85 2.29 -2.30
CA LYS A 100 29.33 1.32 -1.31
C LYS A 100 28.07 0.60 -1.78
N GLY A 101 27.68 0.81 -3.06
CA GLY A 101 26.53 0.19 -3.71
C GLY A 101 25.23 0.97 -3.55
N SER A 102 24.17 0.37 -4.03
CA SER A 102 22.81 0.92 -4.01
C SER A 102 21.94 0.08 -3.08
N ILE A 103 21.18 0.72 -2.20
CA ILE A 103 20.27 0.04 -1.27
C ILE A 103 18.84 0.48 -1.48
N ASN A 104 17.90 -0.40 -1.17
CA ASN A 104 16.45 -0.14 -1.24
C ASN A 104 15.79 -0.42 0.11
N VAL A 105 14.72 0.34 0.39
CA VAL A 105 13.76 0.06 1.48
C VAL A 105 12.53 -0.56 0.85
N HIS A 106 12.32 -1.84 1.10
CA HIS A 106 11.23 -2.62 0.54
C HIS A 106 10.15 -2.92 1.58
N GLY A 107 8.88 -2.72 1.20
CA GLY A 107 7.72 -2.80 2.10
C GLY A 107 7.21 -4.21 2.36
N SER A 108 8.10 -5.18 2.54
CA SER A 108 7.75 -6.55 2.94
C SER A 108 8.89 -7.23 3.70
N LEU A 109 8.61 -8.42 4.23
CA LEU A 109 9.62 -9.36 4.72
C LEU A 109 10.11 -10.22 3.53
N LEU A 110 11.13 -9.76 2.81
CA LEU A 110 11.72 -10.52 1.72
C LEU A 110 12.21 -11.90 2.19
N PRO A 111 12.07 -12.96 1.36
CA PRO A 111 11.77 -12.95 -0.07
C PRO A 111 10.28 -12.84 -0.44
N GLN A 112 9.37 -12.66 0.50
CA GLN A 112 7.95 -12.53 0.20
C GLN A 112 7.61 -11.16 -0.40
N TYR A 113 6.66 -11.14 -1.36
CA TYR A 113 6.13 -9.92 -1.97
C TYR A 113 7.16 -9.06 -2.70
N ARG A 114 8.02 -9.68 -3.55
CA ARG A 114 8.84 -8.93 -4.50
C ARG A 114 7.96 -8.19 -5.50
N GLY A 115 8.25 -6.92 -5.78
CA GLY A 115 7.54 -6.13 -6.79
C GLY A 115 6.94 -4.82 -6.31
N ALA A 116 5.95 -4.32 -7.04
CA ALA A 116 5.52 -2.92 -6.96
C ALA A 116 4.54 -2.59 -5.81
N ALA A 117 3.82 -3.58 -5.26
CA ALA A 117 2.73 -3.34 -4.31
C ALA A 117 2.77 -4.26 -3.07
N PRO A 118 3.93 -4.46 -2.40
CA PRO A 118 4.08 -5.44 -1.32
C PRO A 118 3.14 -5.19 -0.15
N ILE A 119 2.98 -3.95 0.28
CA ILE A 119 2.13 -3.57 1.42
C ILE A 119 0.66 -3.89 1.13
N GLN A 120 0.19 -3.55 -0.09
CA GLN A 120 -1.17 -3.81 -0.52
C GLN A 120 -1.47 -5.31 -0.57
N TRP A 121 -0.56 -6.10 -1.15
CA TRP A 121 -0.75 -7.54 -1.27
C TRP A 121 -0.76 -8.26 0.07
N ALA A 122 0.03 -7.85 1.04
CA ALA A 122 -0.02 -8.40 2.39
C ALA A 122 -1.41 -8.19 3.03
N VAL A 123 -2.00 -7.00 2.85
CA VAL A 123 -3.36 -6.70 3.36
C VAL A 123 -4.44 -7.46 2.57
N LEU A 124 -4.34 -7.49 1.24
CA LEU A 124 -5.29 -8.19 0.35
C LEU A 124 -5.34 -9.69 0.63
N ASN A 125 -4.20 -10.30 0.90
CA ASN A 125 -4.09 -11.72 1.24
C ASN A 125 -4.52 -12.03 2.69
N GLY A 126 -4.74 -11.00 3.51
CA GLY A 126 -5.14 -11.18 4.90
C GLY A 126 -4.03 -11.67 5.80
N ASP A 127 -2.78 -11.37 5.46
CA ASP A 127 -1.63 -11.71 6.29
C ASP A 127 -1.75 -11.07 7.67
N LYS A 128 -1.30 -11.78 8.68
CA LYS A 128 -1.29 -11.27 10.06
C LYS A 128 -0.08 -10.41 10.35
N LYS A 129 0.98 -10.52 9.54
CA LYS A 129 2.24 -9.81 9.70
C LYS A 129 2.85 -9.46 8.35
N THR A 130 3.61 -8.39 8.35
CA THR A 130 4.45 -7.93 7.26
C THR A 130 5.69 -7.25 7.84
N GLY A 131 6.37 -6.40 7.10
CA GLY A 131 7.52 -5.67 7.62
C GLY A 131 8.19 -4.81 6.57
N ILE A 132 9.40 -4.40 6.94
CA ILE A 132 10.31 -3.68 6.06
C ILE A 132 11.60 -4.51 5.92
N THR A 133 12.13 -4.57 4.72
CA THR A 133 13.47 -5.08 4.45
C THR A 133 14.31 -4.00 3.81
N THR A 134 15.49 -3.72 4.37
CA THR A 134 16.55 -3.01 3.64
C THR A 134 17.42 -4.02 2.92
N MET A 135 17.75 -3.75 1.65
CA MET A 135 18.52 -4.70 0.84
C MET A 135 19.47 -3.97 -0.11
N TYR A 136 20.54 -4.64 -0.51
CA TYR A 136 21.33 -4.20 -1.67
C TYR A 136 20.55 -4.43 -2.95
N MET A 137 20.69 -3.53 -3.90
CA MET A 137 20.04 -3.64 -5.20
C MET A 137 20.95 -4.35 -6.21
N ASN A 138 20.31 -5.11 -7.09
CA ASN A 138 20.92 -5.70 -8.28
C ASN A 138 19.95 -5.55 -9.47
N ALA A 139 20.29 -6.05 -10.64
CA ALA A 139 19.45 -5.94 -11.84
C ALA A 139 18.10 -6.71 -11.74
N GLY A 140 17.97 -7.64 -10.81
CA GLY A 140 16.73 -8.39 -10.57
C GLY A 140 15.73 -7.57 -9.75
N MET A 141 14.44 -7.84 -9.93
CA MET A 141 13.39 -7.18 -9.15
C MET A 141 13.39 -7.70 -7.72
N ASP A 142 13.84 -6.85 -6.78
CA ASP A 142 13.91 -7.13 -5.35
C ASP A 142 14.59 -8.44 -4.97
N THR A 143 15.67 -8.80 -5.68
CA THR A 143 16.40 -10.07 -5.50
C THR A 143 17.77 -9.93 -4.82
N GLY A 144 18.17 -8.72 -4.47
CA GLY A 144 19.47 -8.46 -3.84
C GLY A 144 19.56 -8.97 -2.39
N ASP A 145 20.78 -8.97 -1.87
CA ASP A 145 21.04 -9.42 -0.50
C ASP A 145 20.35 -8.54 0.53
N MET A 146 19.64 -9.15 1.46
CA MET A 146 19.01 -8.47 2.58
C MET A 146 20.06 -7.95 3.57
N ILE A 147 19.80 -6.76 4.13
CA ILE A 147 20.68 -6.15 5.15
C ILE A 147 19.99 -6.25 6.51
N LEU A 148 18.84 -5.62 6.68
CA LEU A 148 18.06 -5.65 7.92
C LEU A 148 16.59 -5.90 7.60
N GLN A 149 15.88 -6.47 8.57
CA GLN A 149 14.43 -6.64 8.51
C GLN A 149 13.80 -6.23 9.84
N GLU A 150 12.61 -5.63 9.76
CA GLU A 150 11.76 -5.35 10.92
C GLU A 150 10.36 -5.85 10.65
N GLU A 151 9.88 -6.81 11.48
CA GLU A 151 8.56 -7.41 11.38
C GLU A 151 7.54 -6.59 12.15
N VAL A 152 6.32 -6.45 11.61
CA VAL A 152 5.19 -5.82 12.26
C VAL A 152 3.92 -6.64 12.09
N GLN A 153 3.04 -6.60 13.09
CA GLN A 153 1.70 -7.18 12.96
C GLN A 153 0.80 -6.26 12.14
N ILE A 154 -0.06 -6.84 11.31
CA ILE A 154 -1.12 -6.12 10.59
C ILE A 154 -2.39 -6.18 11.45
N GLY A 155 -2.96 -5.01 11.76
CA GLY A 155 -4.22 -4.93 12.50
C GLY A 155 -5.38 -5.54 11.71
N GLU A 156 -6.37 -6.12 12.41
CA GLU A 156 -7.48 -6.82 11.76
C GLU A 156 -8.32 -5.91 10.85
N ASP A 157 -8.49 -4.66 11.23
CA ASP A 157 -9.23 -3.64 10.47
C ASP A 157 -8.29 -2.60 9.83
N GLU A 158 -6.98 -2.75 9.99
CA GLU A 158 -6.00 -1.83 9.47
C GLU A 158 -6.04 -1.79 7.93
N THR A 159 -6.21 -0.60 7.38
CA THR A 159 -6.18 -0.37 5.94
C THR A 159 -4.75 -0.31 5.42
N THR A 160 -4.59 -0.49 4.12
CA THR A 160 -3.29 -0.28 3.47
C THR A 160 -2.74 1.13 3.72
N GLY A 161 -3.59 2.16 3.77
CA GLY A 161 -3.14 3.53 4.05
C GLY A 161 -2.56 3.67 5.45
N GLU A 162 -3.26 3.16 6.47
CA GLU A 162 -2.79 3.18 7.86
C GLU A 162 -1.49 2.38 8.02
N LEU A 163 -1.40 1.19 7.41
CA LEU A 163 -0.19 0.37 7.41
C LEU A 163 0.98 1.05 6.68
N TRP A 164 0.70 1.72 5.54
CA TRP A 164 1.68 2.49 4.78
C TRP A 164 2.33 3.59 5.64
N ASP A 165 1.50 4.37 6.34
CA ASP A 165 1.99 5.45 7.22
C ASP A 165 2.85 4.92 8.37
N ARG A 166 2.50 3.76 8.91
CA ARG A 166 3.26 3.10 9.96
C ARG A 166 4.58 2.53 9.45
N LEU A 167 4.54 1.83 8.32
CA LEU A 167 5.72 1.24 7.70
C LEU A 167 6.71 2.29 7.16
N SER A 168 6.23 3.47 6.73
CA SER A 168 7.12 4.55 6.29
C SER A 168 8.06 5.01 7.40
N LYS A 169 7.54 5.15 8.62
CA LYS A 169 8.33 5.54 9.80
C LYS A 169 9.31 4.45 10.25
N ILE A 170 8.87 3.19 10.20
CA ILE A 170 9.73 2.04 10.51
C ILE A 170 10.84 1.93 9.46
N GLY A 171 10.50 2.05 8.18
CA GLY A 171 11.46 2.01 7.09
C GLY A 171 12.49 3.13 7.16
N ALA A 172 12.07 4.32 7.54
CA ALA A 172 12.96 5.46 7.74
C ALA A 172 14.00 5.19 8.85
N LYS A 173 13.54 4.66 9.99
CA LYS A 173 14.42 4.27 11.11
C LYS A 173 15.38 3.15 10.72
N LEU A 174 14.85 2.10 10.07
CA LEU A 174 15.66 0.96 9.64
C LEU A 174 16.70 1.36 8.59
N LEU A 175 16.39 2.32 7.71
CA LEU A 175 17.32 2.87 6.73
C LEU A 175 18.48 3.60 7.41
N VAL A 176 18.24 4.41 8.43
CA VAL A 176 19.30 5.08 9.20
C VAL A 176 20.23 4.06 9.83
N GLU A 177 19.71 3.01 10.46
CA GLU A 177 20.52 1.92 11.02
C GLU A 177 21.34 1.20 9.94
N THR A 178 20.72 0.93 8.78
CA THR A 178 21.35 0.30 7.63
C THR A 178 22.53 1.12 7.12
N VAL A 179 22.34 2.43 6.94
CA VAL A 179 23.38 3.35 6.46
C VAL A 179 24.53 3.42 7.48
N ALA A 180 24.23 3.45 8.78
CA ALA A 180 25.27 3.44 9.83
C ALA A 180 26.09 2.14 9.79
N LYS A 181 25.50 0.98 9.52
CA LYS A 181 26.22 -0.29 9.37
C LYS A 181 27.07 -0.31 8.10
N ILE A 182 26.57 0.23 6.99
CA ILE A 182 27.33 0.36 5.73
C ILE A 182 28.54 1.29 5.92
N GLU A 183 28.36 2.42 6.59
CA GLU A 183 29.46 3.34 6.91
C GLU A 183 30.57 2.65 7.67
N LYS A 184 30.22 1.86 8.72
CA LYS A 184 31.15 1.09 9.54
C LYS A 184 31.73 -0.15 8.86
N GLY A 185 31.23 -0.55 7.69
CA GLY A 185 31.63 -1.80 7.02
C GLY A 185 31.13 -3.06 7.71
N THR A 186 30.06 -2.97 8.52
CA THR A 186 29.46 -4.06 9.29
C THR A 186 28.08 -4.49 8.81
N ALA A 187 27.62 -3.92 7.69
CA ALA A 187 26.34 -4.28 7.09
C ALA A 187 26.34 -5.73 6.60
N PRO A 188 25.41 -6.57 7.06
CA PRO A 188 25.34 -7.96 6.59
C PRO A 188 24.91 -8.00 5.10
N ARG A 189 25.25 -9.14 4.46
CA ARG A 189 24.75 -9.51 3.15
C ARG A 189 24.15 -10.90 3.24
N THR A 190 22.84 -10.97 3.42
CA THR A 190 22.10 -12.22 3.58
C THR A 190 21.39 -12.54 2.28
N PRO A 191 21.81 -13.56 1.52
CA PRO A 191 21.11 -13.97 0.30
C PRO A 191 19.65 -14.33 0.58
N GLN A 192 18.77 -14.00 -0.33
CA GLN A 192 17.37 -14.39 -0.26
C GLN A 192 17.21 -15.86 -0.67
N ASN A 193 17.05 -16.75 0.32
CA ASN A 193 16.87 -18.18 0.10
C ASN A 193 15.40 -18.59 0.28
N GLY A 194 15.00 -19.71 -0.35
CA GLY A 194 13.67 -20.30 -0.23
C GLY A 194 12.65 -19.77 -1.22
N GLU A 195 11.39 -20.06 -0.94
CA GLU A 195 10.26 -19.64 -1.79
C GLU A 195 10.02 -18.14 -1.69
N PHE A 196 9.67 -17.53 -2.82
CA PHE A 196 9.32 -16.13 -2.89
C PHE A 196 7.90 -15.95 -3.46
N THR A 197 7.29 -14.84 -3.16
CA THR A 197 6.02 -14.44 -3.77
C THR A 197 6.17 -13.11 -4.49
N MET A 198 5.27 -12.87 -5.46
CA MET A 198 5.25 -11.62 -6.23
C MET A 198 4.13 -10.71 -5.76
N ALA A 199 4.39 -9.41 -5.79
CA ALA A 199 3.43 -8.35 -5.51
C ALA A 199 3.31 -7.40 -6.72
N PRO A 200 2.63 -7.83 -7.81
CA PRO A 200 2.49 -7.02 -9.01
C PRO A 200 1.71 -5.73 -8.74
N MET A 201 1.83 -4.78 -9.66
CA MET A 201 1.06 -3.54 -9.61
C MET A 201 -0.45 -3.85 -9.65
N LEU A 202 -1.22 -3.18 -8.80
CA LEU A 202 -2.67 -3.30 -8.76
C LEU A 202 -3.31 -2.64 -9.98
N ASN A 203 -4.39 -3.23 -10.47
CA ASN A 203 -5.18 -2.70 -11.57
C ASN A 203 -6.63 -2.40 -11.11
N LYS A 204 -7.38 -1.64 -11.93
CA LYS A 204 -8.73 -1.20 -11.59
C LYS A 204 -9.76 -2.33 -11.58
N GLU A 205 -9.51 -3.40 -12.32
CA GLU A 205 -10.41 -4.55 -12.43
C GLU A 205 -10.48 -5.33 -11.12
N MET A 206 -9.35 -5.37 -10.39
CA MET A 206 -9.29 -6.00 -9.06
C MET A 206 -10.19 -5.33 -8.02
N ALA A 207 -10.64 -4.10 -8.26
CA ALA A 207 -11.43 -3.35 -7.30
C ALA A 207 -12.93 -3.73 -7.30
N ARG A 208 -13.40 -4.50 -8.29
CA ARG A 208 -14.77 -5.00 -8.28
C ARG A 208 -14.91 -6.12 -7.26
N ILE A 209 -15.92 -6.01 -6.41
CA ILE A 209 -16.22 -7.04 -5.41
C ILE A 209 -16.87 -8.24 -6.11
N ASP A 210 -16.33 -9.42 -5.88
CA ASP A 210 -16.89 -10.69 -6.34
C ASP A 210 -17.66 -11.34 -5.18
N TRP A 211 -18.93 -11.01 -5.07
CA TRP A 211 -19.82 -11.51 -4.04
C TRP A 211 -20.04 -13.03 -4.10
N ILE A 212 -19.98 -13.60 -5.33
CA ILE A 212 -20.33 -14.99 -5.61
C ILE A 212 -19.19 -15.94 -5.25
N ASN A 213 -17.94 -15.57 -5.56
CA ASN A 213 -16.80 -16.47 -5.41
C ASN A 213 -15.97 -16.19 -4.15
N LYS A 214 -16.11 -15.01 -3.52
CA LYS A 214 -15.33 -14.59 -2.35
C LYS A 214 -16.11 -14.72 -1.05
N ASN A 215 -15.43 -15.16 0.02
CA ASN A 215 -15.99 -15.14 1.37
C ASN A 215 -15.95 -13.72 1.98
N SER A 216 -16.66 -13.52 3.09
CA SER A 216 -16.77 -12.21 3.73
C SER A 216 -15.42 -11.63 4.17
N ARG A 217 -14.48 -12.47 4.62
CA ARG A 217 -13.13 -12.05 5.03
C ARG A 217 -12.28 -11.61 3.83
N GLU A 218 -12.35 -12.34 2.70
CA GLU A 218 -11.66 -11.95 1.46
C GLU A 218 -12.19 -10.60 0.95
N ILE A 219 -13.51 -10.36 1.03
CA ILE A 219 -14.11 -9.07 0.64
C ILE A 219 -13.69 -7.95 1.59
N LYS A 220 -13.70 -8.19 2.92
CA LYS A 220 -13.16 -7.25 3.91
C LYS A 220 -11.70 -6.90 3.59
N ASN A 221 -10.87 -7.90 3.27
CA ASN A 221 -9.47 -7.69 2.92
C ASN A 221 -9.32 -6.89 1.61
N LEU A 222 -10.17 -7.14 0.61
CA LEU A 222 -10.20 -6.34 -0.62
C LEU A 222 -10.52 -4.88 -0.32
N VAL A 223 -11.54 -4.62 0.50
CA VAL A 223 -11.96 -3.26 0.89
C VAL A 223 -10.83 -2.52 1.60
N ARG A 224 -10.23 -3.11 2.65
CA ARG A 224 -9.16 -2.47 3.42
C ARG A 224 -7.83 -2.42 2.65
N GLY A 225 -7.57 -3.42 1.78
CA GLY A 225 -6.36 -3.51 0.96
C GLY A 225 -6.30 -2.46 -0.15
N LEU A 226 -7.45 -2.02 -0.66
CA LEU A 226 -7.55 -0.99 -1.69
C LEU A 226 -7.82 0.43 -1.14
N ASN A 227 -7.94 0.59 0.17
CA ASN A 227 -8.14 1.86 0.83
C ASN A 227 -6.77 2.50 1.20
N PRO A 228 -6.47 3.76 0.83
CA PRO A 228 -7.38 4.79 0.29
C PRO A 228 -7.31 4.99 -1.23
N ILE A 229 -6.49 4.26 -1.96
CA ILE A 229 -6.08 4.65 -3.33
C ILE A 229 -7.17 4.35 -4.35
N MET A 230 -7.66 3.10 -4.41
CA MET A 230 -8.60 2.67 -5.45
C MET A 230 -10.04 2.60 -4.93
N GLY A 231 -10.23 2.03 -3.73
CA GLY A 231 -11.50 1.69 -3.13
C GLY A 231 -12.21 0.53 -3.87
N ALA A 232 -12.54 -0.52 -3.13
CA ALA A 232 -13.36 -1.61 -3.68
C ALA A 232 -14.74 -1.08 -4.06
N TYR A 233 -15.38 -1.69 -5.06
CA TYR A 233 -16.70 -1.24 -5.50
C TYR A 233 -17.60 -2.40 -5.89
N THR A 234 -18.89 -2.13 -5.82
CA THR A 234 -19.97 -2.96 -6.34
C THR A 234 -20.92 -2.12 -7.18
N THR A 235 -21.87 -2.75 -7.85
CA THR A 235 -22.93 -2.09 -8.59
C THR A 235 -24.28 -2.36 -7.90
N TYR A 236 -25.12 -1.36 -7.82
CA TYR A 236 -26.50 -1.46 -7.33
C TYR A 236 -27.39 -0.56 -8.17
N ASN A 237 -28.43 -1.14 -8.80
CA ASN A 237 -29.30 -0.44 -9.75
C ASN A 237 -28.50 0.32 -10.82
N ASP A 238 -27.57 -0.35 -11.49
CA ASP A 238 -26.65 0.18 -12.52
C ASP A 238 -25.75 1.34 -12.05
N LYS A 239 -25.72 1.63 -10.75
CA LYS A 239 -24.88 2.68 -10.17
C LYS A 239 -23.74 2.09 -9.38
N LYS A 240 -22.54 2.62 -9.61
CA LYS A 240 -21.33 2.23 -8.89
C LYS A 240 -21.32 2.79 -7.48
N ILE A 241 -21.11 1.91 -6.51
CA ILE A 241 -20.93 2.28 -5.10
C ILE A 241 -19.55 1.76 -4.66
N LYS A 242 -18.68 2.66 -4.21
CA LYS A 242 -17.44 2.26 -3.55
C LYS A 242 -17.71 1.96 -2.10
N ILE A 243 -17.05 0.91 -1.62
CA ILE A 243 -17.03 0.52 -0.21
C ILE A 243 -15.64 0.83 0.33
N TRP A 244 -15.58 1.63 1.39
CA TRP A 244 -14.32 2.10 1.97
C TRP A 244 -14.00 1.44 3.32
N ARG A 245 -15.02 1.02 4.06
CA ARG A 245 -14.88 0.20 5.26
C ARG A 245 -15.93 -0.89 5.29
N ALA A 246 -15.53 -2.10 5.68
CA ALA A 246 -16.40 -3.24 5.85
C ALA A 246 -15.90 -4.13 6.99
N GLY A 247 -16.83 -4.68 7.74
CA GLY A 247 -16.63 -5.79 8.66
C GLY A 247 -16.93 -7.13 7.97
N SER A 248 -16.54 -8.22 8.60
CA SER A 248 -16.95 -9.58 8.20
C SER A 248 -17.38 -10.37 9.42
N ILE A 249 -18.45 -11.14 9.30
CA ILE A 249 -19.04 -11.93 10.36
C ILE A 249 -19.51 -13.26 9.75
N GLU A 250 -19.45 -14.33 10.52
CA GLU A 250 -20.02 -15.61 10.12
C GLU A 250 -21.56 -15.60 10.31
N LEU A 251 -22.27 -16.45 9.58
CA LEU A 251 -23.73 -16.48 9.66
C LEU A 251 -24.24 -16.82 11.08
N ASP A 252 -23.55 -17.70 11.79
CA ASP A 252 -23.93 -18.09 13.14
C ASP A 252 -23.79 -16.92 14.11
N GLU A 253 -22.70 -16.19 14.04
CA GLU A 253 -22.46 -14.98 14.83
C GLU A 253 -23.47 -13.87 14.48
N PHE A 254 -23.86 -13.75 13.19
CA PHE A 254 -24.92 -12.83 12.79
C PHE A 254 -26.25 -13.18 13.47
N ILE A 255 -26.64 -14.46 13.50
CA ILE A 255 -27.87 -14.93 14.12
C ILE A 255 -27.82 -14.75 15.64
N GLU A 256 -26.68 -14.97 16.28
CA GLU A 256 -26.50 -14.70 17.73
C GLU A 256 -26.74 -13.22 18.06
N ASN A 257 -26.29 -12.32 17.19
CA ASN A 257 -26.50 -10.88 17.33
C ASN A 257 -27.91 -10.42 16.90
N HIS A 258 -28.61 -11.22 16.09
CA HIS A 258 -29.93 -10.96 15.53
C HIS A 258 -30.83 -12.19 15.68
N PRO A 259 -31.28 -12.53 16.91
CA PRO A 259 -32.05 -13.76 17.17
C PRO A 259 -33.36 -13.88 16.39
N GLU A 260 -33.92 -12.76 15.92
CA GLU A 260 -35.11 -12.71 15.06
C GLU A 260 -34.93 -13.41 13.72
N PHE A 261 -33.68 -13.66 13.31
CA PHE A 261 -33.36 -14.39 12.07
C PHE A 261 -33.08 -15.88 12.27
N ALA A 262 -33.22 -16.43 13.53
CA ALA A 262 -32.89 -17.82 13.82
C ALA A 262 -33.64 -18.82 12.91
N ASP A 263 -34.94 -18.60 12.71
CA ASP A 263 -35.81 -19.47 11.87
C ASP A 263 -35.47 -19.37 10.38
N TYR A 264 -34.76 -18.32 9.97
CA TYR A 264 -34.38 -18.05 8.58
C TYR A 264 -32.94 -18.52 8.24
N LYS A 265 -32.23 -19.16 9.16
CA LYS A 265 -30.82 -19.57 8.99
C LYS A 265 -30.59 -20.33 7.68
N VAL A 266 -31.45 -21.30 7.36
CA VAL A 266 -31.32 -22.12 6.15
C VAL A 266 -31.53 -21.27 4.89
N SER A 267 -32.56 -20.41 4.87
CA SER A 267 -32.82 -19.53 3.73
C SER A 267 -31.70 -18.50 3.52
N LEU A 268 -31.21 -17.89 4.60
CA LEU A 268 -30.08 -16.94 4.56
C LEU A 268 -28.81 -17.61 4.05
N ASN A 269 -28.54 -18.84 4.46
CA ASN A 269 -27.36 -19.57 3.97
C ASN A 269 -27.45 -19.86 2.45
N ASN A 270 -28.67 -20.06 1.92
CA ASN A 270 -28.91 -20.36 0.53
C ASN A 270 -29.09 -19.11 -0.36
N MET A 271 -29.08 -17.91 0.21
CA MET A 271 -29.10 -16.67 -0.57
C MET A 271 -27.84 -16.57 -1.44
N GLU A 272 -27.98 -16.01 -2.62
CA GLU A 272 -26.85 -15.77 -3.50
C GLU A 272 -25.91 -14.69 -2.94
N GLY A 273 -24.65 -14.74 -3.37
CA GLY A 273 -23.68 -13.69 -3.04
C GLY A 273 -24.12 -12.33 -3.60
N GLY A 274 -24.02 -11.28 -2.80
CA GLY A 274 -24.52 -9.95 -3.12
C GLY A 274 -25.91 -9.65 -2.57
N ALA A 275 -26.67 -10.66 -2.14
CA ALA A 275 -28.00 -10.43 -1.57
C ALA A 275 -27.93 -9.66 -0.26
N VAL A 276 -28.75 -8.65 -0.10
CA VAL A 276 -28.93 -7.89 1.14
C VAL A 276 -29.68 -8.75 2.16
N ILE A 277 -29.00 -9.14 3.23
CA ILE A 277 -29.58 -9.93 4.31
C ILE A 277 -30.39 -9.03 5.25
N TYR A 278 -29.82 -7.89 5.56
CA TYR A 278 -30.40 -6.94 6.50
C TYR A 278 -30.00 -5.52 6.17
N SER A 279 -30.96 -4.61 6.25
CA SER A 279 -30.75 -3.19 5.99
C SER A 279 -31.57 -2.37 6.99
N ASP A 280 -30.90 -1.61 7.83
CA ASP A 280 -31.51 -0.72 8.82
C ASP A 280 -30.67 0.54 9.03
N ILE A 281 -31.33 1.69 9.13
CA ILE A 281 -30.68 3.01 9.26
C ILE A 281 -29.79 3.10 10.51
N LYS A 282 -30.12 2.37 11.59
CA LYS A 282 -29.34 2.41 12.82
C LYS A 282 -28.27 1.32 12.87
N GLN A 283 -28.63 0.13 12.41
CA GLN A 283 -27.78 -1.07 12.53
C GLN A 283 -26.86 -1.28 11.32
N GLY A 284 -27.19 -0.72 10.15
CA GLY A 284 -26.34 -0.75 8.98
C GLY A 284 -26.84 -1.68 7.87
N LEU A 285 -25.93 -2.10 7.01
CA LEU A 285 -26.18 -2.85 5.79
C LEU A 285 -25.35 -4.13 5.79
N TYR A 286 -26.01 -5.26 5.72
CA TYR A 286 -25.44 -6.60 5.78
C TYR A 286 -25.68 -7.33 4.46
N VAL A 287 -24.61 -7.75 3.81
CA VAL A 287 -24.65 -8.35 2.47
C VAL A 287 -24.03 -9.74 2.51
N LYS A 288 -24.71 -10.71 1.91
CA LYS A 288 -24.23 -12.09 1.76
C LYS A 288 -22.99 -12.13 0.88
N ALA A 289 -21.96 -12.82 1.34
CA ALA A 289 -20.85 -13.26 0.52
C ALA A 289 -21.00 -14.73 0.14
N LYS A 290 -20.08 -15.33 -0.60
CA LYS A 290 -20.08 -16.78 -0.83
C LYS A 290 -20.28 -17.57 0.47
N THR A 291 -19.50 -17.24 1.49
CA THR A 291 -19.70 -17.69 2.87
C THR A 291 -19.51 -16.48 3.79
N GLY A 292 -20.27 -16.46 4.89
CA GLY A 292 -20.29 -15.33 5.80
C GLY A 292 -21.04 -14.11 5.26
N ILE A 293 -20.97 -13.02 6.00
CA ILE A 293 -21.70 -11.78 5.78
C ILE A 293 -20.73 -10.61 5.84
N VAL A 294 -20.83 -9.70 4.90
CA VAL A 294 -20.09 -8.42 4.88
C VAL A 294 -20.97 -7.35 5.53
N ILE A 295 -20.40 -6.67 6.53
CA ILE A 295 -21.03 -5.52 7.18
C ILE A 295 -20.49 -4.26 6.52
N ILE A 296 -21.29 -3.59 5.73
CA ILE A 296 -20.87 -2.35 5.06
C ILE A 296 -20.93 -1.21 6.08
N GLN A 297 -19.80 -0.49 6.22
CA GLN A 297 -19.66 0.56 7.23
C GLN A 297 -19.52 1.96 6.61
N GLU A 298 -18.77 2.08 5.51
CA GLU A 298 -18.51 3.35 4.87
C GLU A 298 -18.56 3.22 3.35
N VAL A 299 -19.31 4.09 2.69
CA VAL A 299 -19.58 4.04 1.26
C VAL A 299 -19.35 5.37 0.57
N GLN A 300 -19.30 5.33 -0.76
CA GLN A 300 -19.27 6.49 -1.62
C GLN A 300 -20.01 6.19 -2.92
N ALA A 301 -21.18 6.76 -3.12
CA ALA A 301 -21.88 6.74 -4.41
C ALA A 301 -21.16 7.60 -5.45
N GLU A 302 -21.51 7.41 -6.73
CA GLU A 302 -20.97 8.22 -7.81
C GLU A 302 -21.24 9.72 -7.57
N ASN A 303 -20.22 10.54 -7.79
CA ASN A 303 -20.25 11.99 -7.61
C ASN A 303 -20.59 12.48 -6.19
N ALA A 304 -20.65 11.59 -5.20
CA ALA A 304 -20.89 11.92 -3.80
C ALA A 304 -19.60 11.96 -2.98
N LYS A 305 -19.72 12.43 -1.74
CA LYS A 305 -18.66 12.31 -0.74
C LYS A 305 -18.74 10.93 -0.07
N ARG A 306 -17.61 10.50 0.47
CA ARG A 306 -17.49 9.36 1.36
C ARG A 306 -18.31 9.61 2.62
N MET A 307 -19.09 8.64 3.07
CA MET A 307 -19.98 8.78 4.23
C MET A 307 -20.24 7.43 4.93
N PRO A 308 -20.61 7.44 6.22
CA PRO A 308 -21.11 6.28 6.91
C PRO A 308 -22.32 5.66 6.18
N VAL A 309 -22.44 4.33 6.22
CA VAL A 309 -23.54 3.63 5.53
C VAL A 309 -24.91 4.06 6.06
N GLN A 310 -25.02 4.38 7.36
CA GLN A 310 -26.26 4.87 7.97
C GLN A 310 -26.76 6.19 7.33
N ASP A 311 -25.84 7.10 6.99
CA ASP A 311 -26.17 8.35 6.32
C ASP A 311 -26.59 8.10 4.86
N PHE A 312 -25.94 7.15 4.20
CA PHE A 312 -26.30 6.73 2.86
C PHE A 312 -27.71 6.12 2.81
N LEU A 313 -28.07 5.25 3.76
CA LEU A 313 -29.39 4.59 3.84
C LEU A 313 -30.54 5.57 4.09
N ARG A 314 -30.30 6.73 4.69
CA ARG A 314 -31.35 7.78 4.86
C ARG A 314 -31.85 8.34 3.52
N GLY A 315 -30.98 8.36 2.52
CA GLY A 315 -31.31 8.86 1.17
C GLY A 315 -31.50 7.75 0.11
N ASN A 316 -31.23 6.50 0.46
CA ASN A 316 -31.28 5.37 -0.48
C ASN A 316 -31.94 4.19 0.22
N LEU A 317 -33.17 3.92 -0.15
CA LEU A 317 -33.90 2.77 0.39
C LEU A 317 -33.34 1.51 -0.26
N ILE A 318 -32.57 0.73 0.49
CA ILE A 318 -32.10 -0.61 0.11
C ILE A 318 -32.84 -1.60 0.96
N GLN A 319 -33.53 -2.56 0.33
CA GLN A 319 -34.38 -3.53 1.03
C GLN A 319 -33.68 -4.90 1.15
N THR A 320 -34.06 -5.64 2.16
CA THR A 320 -33.69 -7.06 2.29
C THR A 320 -34.14 -7.84 1.06
N GLY A 321 -33.27 -8.67 0.51
CA GLY A 321 -33.51 -9.44 -0.72
C GLY A 321 -33.03 -8.75 -2.02
N GLU A 322 -32.73 -7.46 -2.01
CA GLU A 322 -32.09 -6.81 -3.15
C GLU A 322 -30.63 -7.28 -3.30
N VAL A 323 -30.05 -7.13 -4.49
CA VAL A 323 -28.75 -7.74 -4.81
C VAL A 323 -27.76 -6.67 -5.28
N PHE A 324 -26.57 -6.71 -4.71
CA PHE A 324 -25.38 -6.03 -5.22
C PHE A 324 -24.65 -6.90 -6.24
N GLU A 325 -24.16 -6.29 -7.34
CA GLU A 325 -23.46 -6.97 -8.42
C GLU A 325 -21.95 -6.71 -8.43
#